data_356a93be7e9f4408c48a0c13dfdd72cd
#
_entry.id   356a93be7e9f4408c48a0c13dfdd72cd
#
_cell.length_a   1.000
_cell.length_b   1.000
_cell.length_c   1.000
_cell.angle_alpha   90.00
_cell.angle_beta   90.00
_cell.angle_gamma   90.00
#
_symmetry.space_group_name_H-M   'P 1'
#
loop_
_entity.id
_entity.type
_entity.pdbx_description
1 polymer ?
#
loop_
_entity_poly.entity_id
_entity_poly.type
_entity_poly.pdbx_seq_one_letter_code
_entity_poly.pdbx_strand_id
1 'polypeptide(L)'
;MVDLEKGSVGISKEVVTAIAGIAVSEVEGIANLRPGDGAFRRGEGMKRYVDTEVEGENVKVTVRITAVYGTPIHKVAKQVQTRVKTEIERMTGLKVSAVNVDVQRLIEPEEQSEDGEGE
;
A
#
# COMPACT_ATOMS: atom_id res chain seq x y z
N MET A 1 -5.54 -17.55 -9.82
CA MET A 1 -6.04 -18.68 -9.08
C MET A 1 -5.26 -19.93 -9.38
N VAL A 2 -4.96 -20.70 -8.36
CA VAL A 2 -4.18 -21.90 -8.51
C VAL A 2 -5.06 -23.10 -8.25
N ASP A 3 -5.04 -24.07 -9.15
CA ASP A 3 -5.80 -25.25 -8.94
C ASP A 3 -4.97 -26.23 -8.16
N LEU A 4 -5.45 -26.62 -7.03
CA LEU A 4 -4.81 -27.65 -6.26
C LEU A 4 -5.58 -28.91 -6.56
N GLU A 5 -5.10 -30.02 -6.15
CA GLU A 5 -5.66 -31.24 -6.55
C GLU A 5 -7.13 -31.36 -6.50
N LYS A 6 -7.76 -30.87 -5.51
CA LYS A 6 -9.17 -31.01 -5.40
C LYS A 6 -9.84 -29.72 -5.12
N GLY A 7 -9.44 -28.69 -5.72
CA GLY A 7 -10.09 -27.43 -5.52
C GLY A 7 -9.26 -26.31 -6.04
N SER A 8 -9.58 -25.13 -5.64
CA SER A 8 -8.86 -23.96 -6.12
C SER A 8 -8.73 -22.97 -4.98
N VAL A 9 -7.82 -22.02 -5.14
CA VAL A 9 -7.57 -20.98 -4.16
C VAL A 9 -7.96 -19.67 -4.79
N GLY A 10 -8.87 -18.96 -4.14
CA GLY A 10 -9.25 -17.64 -4.60
C GLY A 10 -8.74 -16.62 -3.61
N ILE A 11 -8.34 -15.46 -4.09
CA ILE A 11 -7.80 -14.40 -3.25
C ILE A 11 -8.68 -13.20 -3.43
N SER A 12 -9.25 -12.71 -2.34
CA SER A 12 -10.18 -11.61 -2.43
C SER A 12 -9.47 -10.29 -2.63
N LYS A 13 -10.20 -9.33 -3.14
CA LYS A 13 -9.69 -8.00 -3.30
C LYS A 13 -9.23 -7.42 -1.98
N GLU A 14 -9.93 -7.73 -0.89
CA GLU A 14 -9.57 -7.21 0.41
C GLU A 14 -8.22 -7.72 0.87
N VAL A 15 -7.87 -8.97 0.53
CA VAL A 15 -6.58 -9.51 0.90
C VAL A 15 -5.49 -8.76 0.15
N VAL A 16 -5.70 -8.53 -1.14
CA VAL A 16 -4.71 -7.84 -1.94
C VAL A 16 -4.53 -6.40 -1.44
N THR A 17 -5.64 -5.75 -1.10
CA THR A 17 -5.58 -4.39 -0.59
C THR A 17 -4.79 -4.32 0.72
N ALA A 18 -4.99 -5.30 1.59
CA ALA A 18 -4.28 -5.33 2.86
C ALA A 18 -2.78 -5.52 2.65
N ILE A 19 -2.41 -6.41 1.73
CA ILE A 19 -1.01 -6.63 1.45
C ILE A 19 -0.38 -5.35 0.91
N ALA A 20 -1.07 -4.67 0.00
CA ALA A 20 -0.55 -3.44 -0.56
C ALA A 20 -0.36 -2.38 0.52
N GLY A 21 -1.34 -2.23 1.40
CA GLY A 21 -1.24 -1.23 2.45
C GLY A 21 -0.09 -1.48 3.41
N ILE A 22 0.10 -2.74 3.77
CA ILE A 22 1.19 -3.06 4.67
C ILE A 22 2.53 -2.82 3.98
N ALA A 23 2.63 -3.16 2.69
CA ALA A 23 3.85 -2.91 1.95
C ALA A 23 4.19 -1.43 1.91
N VAL A 24 3.18 -0.59 1.69
CA VAL A 24 3.39 0.85 1.65
C VAL A 24 3.85 1.36 3.00
N SER A 25 3.31 0.81 4.08
CA SER A 25 3.65 1.29 5.41
C SER A 25 5.12 1.10 5.75
N GLU A 26 5.79 0.23 5.02
CA GLU A 26 7.20 -0.02 5.30
C GLU A 26 8.12 0.91 4.53
N VAL A 27 7.58 1.78 3.72
CA VAL A 27 8.39 2.71 2.94
C VAL A 27 8.53 4.01 3.72
N GLU A 28 9.76 4.48 3.89
CA GLU A 28 9.99 5.71 4.62
C GLU A 28 9.58 6.90 3.79
N GLY A 29 9.21 7.97 4.43
CA GLY A 29 8.83 9.20 3.74
C GLY A 29 7.35 9.35 3.52
N ILE A 30 6.56 8.41 4.01
CA ILE A 30 5.11 8.45 3.86
C ILE A 30 4.49 8.71 5.22
N ALA A 31 3.61 9.67 5.29
CA ALA A 31 3.02 10.08 6.56
C ALA A 31 1.70 9.38 6.86
N ASN A 32 1.02 8.89 5.85
CA ASN A 32 -0.21 8.14 6.11
C ASN A 32 0.12 6.65 6.00
N LEU A 33 -0.77 5.79 6.33
CA LEU A 33 -0.59 4.35 6.22
C LEU A 33 0.57 3.84 7.04
N ARG A 34 0.69 4.36 8.27
CA ARG A 34 1.77 3.95 9.14
C ARG A 34 1.33 2.79 10.02
N PRO A 35 2.24 1.95 10.44
CA PRO A 35 1.90 0.84 11.32
C PRO A 35 1.28 1.37 12.59
N GLY A 36 0.25 0.76 13.05
CA GLY A 36 -0.43 1.24 14.23
C GLY A 36 -1.53 2.21 13.93
N ASP A 37 -1.65 2.64 12.69
CA ASP A 37 -2.72 3.51 12.31
C ASP A 37 -4.01 2.74 12.42
N GLY A 38 -5.04 3.39 12.79
CA GLY A 38 -6.34 2.77 12.88
C GLY A 38 -6.79 2.16 11.57
N ALA A 39 -6.35 2.72 10.46
CA ALA A 39 -6.71 2.22 9.16
C ALA A 39 -6.25 0.79 8.96
N PHE A 40 -5.09 0.44 9.48
CA PHE A 40 -4.60 -0.90 9.35
C PHE A 40 -5.48 -1.88 10.07
N ARG A 41 -5.88 -1.56 11.26
CA ARG A 41 -6.62 -2.46 12.04
C ARG A 41 -7.98 -2.72 11.51
N ARG A 42 -8.62 -1.74 10.98
CA ARG A 42 -9.97 -1.90 10.56
C ARG A 42 -10.11 -2.35 9.15
N GLY A 43 -9.12 -2.13 8.36
CA GLY A 43 -9.21 -2.47 6.95
C GLY A 43 -10.02 -1.51 6.15
N GLU A 44 -11.03 -0.90 6.74
CA GLU A 44 -11.84 0.04 6.00
C GLU A 44 -11.13 1.31 5.71
N GLY A 45 -10.30 1.76 6.64
CA GLY A 45 -9.55 2.95 6.42
C GLY A 45 -8.55 2.79 5.30
N MET A 46 -8.13 1.56 5.07
CA MET A 46 -7.19 1.29 4.02
C MET A 46 -7.75 1.66 2.67
N LYS A 47 -9.05 1.52 2.49
CA LYS A 47 -9.66 1.80 1.20
C LYS A 47 -9.57 3.25 0.81
N ARG A 48 -9.34 4.15 1.75
CA ARG A 48 -9.19 5.54 1.43
C ARG A 48 -7.92 5.77 0.69
N TYR A 49 -6.91 4.95 0.93
CA TYR A 49 -5.57 5.19 0.42
C TYR A 49 -5.13 4.16 -0.61
N VAL A 50 -5.78 3.02 -0.64
CA VAL A 50 -5.39 1.94 -1.55
C VAL A 50 -6.60 1.43 -2.30
N ASP A 51 -6.54 1.52 -3.62
CA ASP A 51 -7.58 0.97 -4.47
C ASP A 51 -6.97 -0.16 -5.25
N THR A 52 -7.67 -1.28 -5.33
CA THR A 52 -7.18 -2.45 -6.00
C THR A 52 -8.20 -2.95 -7.00
N GLU A 53 -7.75 -3.31 -8.18
CA GLU A 53 -8.60 -3.93 -9.17
C GLU A 53 -8.02 -5.28 -9.51
N VAL A 54 -8.82 -6.33 -9.44
CA VAL A 54 -8.36 -7.66 -9.73
C VAL A 54 -9.15 -8.19 -10.91
N GLU A 55 -8.44 -8.58 -11.97
CA GLU A 55 -9.08 -9.15 -13.12
C GLU A 55 -8.35 -10.42 -13.45
N GLY A 56 -8.97 -11.56 -13.19
CA GLY A 56 -8.31 -12.85 -13.39
C GLY A 56 -7.09 -12.94 -12.51
N GLU A 57 -5.93 -13.04 -13.13
CA GLU A 57 -4.70 -13.13 -12.38
C GLU A 57 -3.94 -11.81 -12.37
N ASN A 58 -4.53 -10.77 -12.92
CA ASN A 58 -3.86 -9.48 -12.99
C ASN A 58 -4.40 -8.51 -11.98
N VAL A 59 -3.52 -7.71 -11.41
CA VAL A 59 -3.87 -6.77 -10.37
C VAL A 59 -3.35 -5.39 -10.74
N LYS A 60 -4.18 -4.36 -10.54
CA LYS A 60 -3.74 -2.99 -10.63
C LYS A 60 -4.00 -2.35 -9.30
N VAL A 61 -3.05 -1.60 -8.82
CA VAL A 61 -3.15 -0.97 -7.51
C VAL A 61 -2.92 0.52 -7.65
N THR A 62 -3.72 1.32 -6.97
CA THR A 62 -3.49 2.76 -6.89
C THR A 62 -3.34 3.10 -5.42
N VAL A 63 -2.26 3.78 -5.09
CA VAL A 63 -1.96 4.15 -3.72
C VAL A 63 -1.89 5.67 -3.62
N ARG A 64 -2.62 6.23 -2.66
CA ARG A 64 -2.61 7.66 -2.42
C ARG A 64 -1.78 7.91 -1.19
N ILE A 65 -0.73 8.70 -1.32
CA ILE A 65 0.18 8.90 -0.21
C ILE A 65 0.29 10.36 0.17
N THR A 66 0.67 10.59 1.39
CA THR A 66 1.06 11.90 1.89
C THR A 66 2.55 11.84 2.13
N ALA A 67 3.29 12.69 1.44
CA ALA A 67 4.73 12.68 1.55
C ALA A 67 5.20 13.69 2.58
N VAL A 68 6.41 13.51 3.06
CA VAL A 68 7.01 14.43 4.02
C VAL A 68 7.95 15.35 3.27
N TYR A 69 7.81 16.66 3.49
CA TYR A 69 8.64 17.64 2.82
C TYR A 69 10.10 17.33 3.08
N GLY A 70 10.91 17.43 2.07
CA GLY A 70 12.32 17.13 2.18
C GLY A 70 12.67 15.74 1.71
N THR A 71 11.67 14.89 1.54
CA THR A 71 11.88 13.53 1.08
C THR A 71 11.89 13.52 -0.44
N PRO A 72 12.77 12.77 -1.07
CA PRO A 72 12.76 12.73 -2.55
C PRO A 72 11.56 11.91 -3.00
N ILE A 73 10.52 12.61 -3.41
CA ILE A 73 9.23 12.00 -3.71
C ILE A 73 9.32 10.92 -4.78
N HIS A 74 10.10 11.19 -5.84
CA HIS A 74 10.17 10.23 -6.92
C HIS A 74 10.81 8.91 -6.46
N LYS A 75 11.72 8.98 -5.50
CA LYS A 75 12.32 7.77 -4.99
C LYS A 75 11.36 7.02 -4.08
N VAL A 76 10.62 7.76 -3.28
CA VAL A 76 9.63 7.16 -2.41
C VAL A 76 8.57 6.46 -3.25
N ALA A 77 8.11 7.12 -4.31
CA ALA A 77 7.09 6.53 -5.17
C ALA A 77 7.60 5.26 -5.83
N LYS A 78 8.87 5.26 -6.23
CA LYS A 78 9.42 4.08 -6.85
C LYS A 78 9.52 2.94 -5.86
N GLN A 79 9.86 3.23 -4.63
CA GLN A 79 9.92 2.20 -3.61
C GLN A 79 8.53 1.63 -3.33
N VAL A 80 7.52 2.48 -3.34
CA VAL A 80 6.15 2.01 -3.16
C VAL A 80 5.80 1.03 -4.28
N GLN A 81 6.11 1.39 -5.51
CA GLN A 81 5.81 0.53 -6.64
C GLN A 81 6.48 -0.82 -6.49
N THR A 82 7.75 -0.80 -6.16
CA THR A 82 8.51 -2.04 -6.06
C THR A 82 8.02 -2.91 -4.92
N ARG A 83 7.79 -2.29 -3.76
CA ARG A 83 7.37 -3.08 -2.60
C ARG A 83 5.98 -3.67 -2.80
N VAL A 84 5.06 -2.88 -3.31
CA VAL A 84 3.71 -3.36 -3.49
C VAL A 84 3.70 -4.52 -4.48
N LYS A 85 4.38 -4.36 -5.61
CA LYS A 85 4.40 -5.40 -6.60
C LYS A 85 5.04 -6.66 -6.04
N THR A 86 6.18 -6.51 -5.40
CA THR A 86 6.90 -7.66 -4.87
C THR A 86 6.09 -8.43 -3.85
N GLU A 87 5.47 -7.71 -2.92
CA GLU A 87 4.75 -8.39 -1.86
C GLU A 87 3.48 -9.06 -2.36
N ILE A 88 2.76 -8.40 -3.23
CA ILE A 88 1.54 -9.02 -3.75
C ILE A 88 1.89 -10.26 -4.54
N GLU A 89 2.88 -10.17 -5.41
CA GLU A 89 3.22 -11.32 -6.24
C GLU A 89 3.81 -12.46 -5.41
N ARG A 90 4.58 -12.11 -4.40
CA ARG A 90 5.19 -13.13 -3.57
C ARG A 90 4.16 -13.88 -2.75
N MET A 91 3.19 -13.17 -2.22
CA MET A 91 2.24 -13.79 -1.31
C MET A 91 1.05 -14.42 -2.01
N THR A 92 0.67 -13.89 -3.16
CA THR A 92 -0.56 -14.36 -3.81
C THR A 92 -0.34 -15.11 -5.10
N GLY A 93 0.79 -14.91 -5.74
CA GLY A 93 1.00 -15.49 -7.05
C GLY A 93 0.30 -14.73 -8.17
N LEU A 94 -0.43 -13.67 -7.84
CA LEU A 94 -1.08 -12.87 -8.87
C LEU A 94 -0.02 -11.98 -9.51
N LYS A 95 -0.35 -11.46 -10.70
CA LYS A 95 0.57 -10.61 -11.41
C LYS A 95 0.14 -9.17 -11.27
N VAL A 96 1.03 -8.31 -10.83
CA VAL A 96 0.70 -6.90 -10.67
C VAL A 96 1.10 -6.18 -11.94
N SER A 97 0.11 -5.69 -12.69
CA SER A 97 0.38 -5.05 -13.96
C SER A 97 0.65 -3.57 -13.82
N ALA A 98 0.22 -2.96 -12.76
CA ALA A 98 0.49 -1.53 -12.55
C ALA A 98 0.34 -1.18 -11.09
N VAL A 99 1.21 -0.30 -10.60
CA VAL A 99 1.07 0.31 -9.29
C VAL A 99 1.16 1.80 -9.53
N ASN A 100 0.03 2.48 -9.35
CA ASN A 100 -0.03 3.92 -9.55
C ASN A 100 0.09 4.59 -8.20
N VAL A 101 0.95 5.57 -8.10
CA VAL A 101 1.18 6.27 -6.84
C VAL A 101 0.75 7.71 -7.02
N ASP A 102 -0.25 8.13 -6.25
CA ASP A 102 -0.72 9.50 -6.28
C ASP A 102 -0.23 10.18 -5.03
N VAL A 103 0.60 11.19 -5.17
CA VAL A 103 1.08 11.96 -4.03
C VAL A 103 0.13 13.11 -3.85
N GLN A 104 -0.75 13.01 -2.86
CA GLN A 104 -1.83 13.97 -2.73
C GLN A 104 -1.59 15.06 -1.72
N ARG A 105 -0.71 14.85 -0.78
CA ARG A 105 -0.43 15.86 0.22
C ARG A 105 1.03 15.87 0.57
N LEU A 106 1.49 17.03 1.04
CA LEU A 106 2.86 17.18 1.47
C LEU A 106 2.79 17.86 2.84
N ILE A 107 3.39 17.25 3.82
CA ILE A 107 3.39 17.86 5.15
C ILE A 107 4.82 18.10 5.58
N GLU A 108 4.96 18.99 6.54
CA GLU A 108 6.27 19.31 7.04
C GLU A 108 6.67 18.34 8.13
N PRO A 109 7.95 18.11 8.30
CA PRO A 109 8.40 17.14 9.30
C PRO A 109 7.92 17.45 10.71
N GLU A 110 7.73 18.71 11.03
CA GLU A 110 7.27 19.06 12.33
C GLU A 110 5.88 18.56 12.57
N GLU A 111 5.01 18.59 11.58
CA GLU A 111 3.66 18.12 11.75
C GLU A 111 3.68 16.65 12.05
N GLN A 112 4.53 15.91 11.39
CA GLN A 112 4.59 14.53 11.63
C GLN A 112 5.13 14.22 13.01
N SER A 113 6.16 14.91 13.43
CA SER A 113 6.75 14.60 14.68
C SER A 113 5.92 15.02 15.85
N GLU A 114 5.03 15.99 15.69
CA GLU A 114 4.25 16.42 16.72
C GLU A 114 3.34 15.45 17.25
N ASP A 115 2.96 14.55 16.48
CA ASP A 115 2.11 13.62 16.96
C ASP A 115 2.55 13.07 18.19
N GLY A 116 3.57 12.93 18.33
CA GLY A 116 3.98 12.40 19.42
C GLY A 116 4.38 13.19 20.44
N GLU A 117 4.65 13.93 20.51
CA GLU A 117 5.07 14.46 21.47
C GLU A 117 4.82 15.43 21.85
N GLY A 118 4.36 15.82 21.35
CA GLY A 118 4.02 16.74 21.83
C GLY A 118 4.96 17.47 22.47
N GLU A 119 5.41 17.58 22.53
CA GLU A 119 6.03 18.12 23.14
C GLU A 119 6.04 18.52 23.52
#